data_4f998fe9114b3c6c7f55ae4af17b63b5
#
_entry.id   4f998fe9114b3c6c7f55ae4af17b63b5
#
_cell.length_a   1.000
_cell.length_b   1.000
_cell.length_c   1.000
_cell.angle_alpha   90.00
_cell.angle_beta   90.00
_cell.angle_gamma   90.00
#
_symmetry.space_group_name_H-M   'P 1'
#
loop_
_entity.id
_entity.type
_entity.pdbx_description
1 polymer ?
#
loop_
_entity_poly.entity_id
_entity_poly.type
_entity_poly.pdbx_seq_one_letter_code
_entity_poly.pdbx_strand_id
1 'polypeptide(L)'
;MFKYVSICLVIIFSILNAQNSDSLIDKAMELFDTRHLNAENLTESRDILQGVVESEPDNLRANYELSRVYYKLGDGVETKDEKLEMYNKGKEYGKKAKKIDDNSASAHFWYVVNVGRIGQTKGVLNSLFLVPEIKDEVNKILKIDPKHTGALDVKAMLYYELPGLLGGNVNKTIELLSKAIEIDSNYSLLYVDMASSYIKKKDYENARWFLNKVSEIENPTYEADLILNDKPEALELLEEIKGK
;
A
#
# COMPACT_ATOMS: atom_id res chain seq x y z
N MET A 1 28.09 -42.52 10.59
CA MET A 1 27.62 -41.68 11.71
C MET A 1 27.83 -40.19 11.48
N PHE A 2 28.92 -39.70 10.93
CA PHE A 2 29.21 -38.26 10.69
C PHE A 2 28.33 -37.55 9.67
N LYS A 3 27.78 -38.23 8.66
CA LYS A 3 26.89 -37.57 7.64
C LYS A 3 25.55 -37.06 8.19
N TYR A 4 24.98 -37.74 9.18
CA TYR A 4 23.69 -37.33 9.77
C TYR A 4 23.81 -36.15 10.77
N VAL A 5 24.95 -36.06 11.45
CA VAL A 5 25.23 -34.94 12.38
C VAL A 5 25.41 -33.63 11.63
N SER A 6 26.05 -33.66 10.45
CA SER A 6 26.22 -32.46 9.59
C SER A 6 24.89 -31.93 9.03
N ILE A 7 23.97 -32.82 8.65
CA ILE A 7 22.64 -32.44 8.12
C ILE A 7 21.75 -31.81 9.25
N CYS A 8 21.76 -32.40 10.45
CA CYS A 8 21.02 -31.85 11.58
C CYS A 8 21.55 -30.48 12.01
N LEU A 9 22.86 -30.25 11.99
CA LEU A 9 23.47 -28.95 12.33
C LEU A 9 23.07 -27.85 11.31
N VAL A 10 23.05 -28.15 10.02
CA VAL A 10 22.66 -27.21 8.98
C VAL A 10 21.17 -26.84 9.10
N ILE A 11 20.29 -27.83 9.39
CA ILE A 11 18.87 -27.59 9.59
C ILE A 11 18.61 -26.72 10.84
N ILE A 12 19.28 -26.99 11.95
CA ILE A 12 19.14 -26.21 13.17
C ILE A 12 19.61 -24.76 12.97
N PHE A 13 20.71 -24.57 12.24
CA PHE A 13 21.25 -23.23 11.96
C PHE A 13 20.33 -22.44 11.03
N SER A 14 19.73 -23.07 10.01
CA SER A 14 18.75 -22.42 9.14
C SER A 14 17.45 -22.08 9.86
N ILE A 15 16.97 -22.90 10.79
CA ILE A 15 15.78 -22.62 11.60
C ILE A 15 16.03 -21.44 12.56
N LEU A 16 17.19 -21.39 13.20
CA LEU A 16 17.57 -20.29 14.11
C LEU A 16 17.71 -18.95 13.37
N ASN A 17 18.26 -18.96 12.16
CA ASN A 17 18.35 -17.75 11.33
C ASN A 17 16.97 -17.29 10.85
N ALA A 18 16.12 -18.18 10.38
CA ALA A 18 14.76 -17.84 9.95
C ALA A 18 13.93 -17.25 11.11
N GLN A 19 14.02 -17.82 12.30
CA GLN A 19 13.33 -17.30 13.49
C GLN A 19 13.87 -15.93 13.92
N ASN A 20 15.15 -15.64 13.71
CA ASN A 20 15.73 -14.33 13.93
C ASN A 20 15.24 -13.30 12.89
N SER A 21 15.15 -13.69 11.62
CA SER A 21 14.70 -12.82 10.54
C SER A 21 13.23 -12.45 10.68
N ASP A 22 12.34 -13.37 11.05
CA ASP A 22 10.93 -13.08 11.33
C ASP A 22 10.78 -12.09 12.48
N SER A 23 11.54 -12.25 13.56
CA SER A 23 11.54 -11.31 14.69
C SER A 23 12.04 -9.92 14.29
N LEU A 24 13.03 -9.83 13.41
CA LEU A 24 13.51 -8.56 12.87
C LEU A 24 12.46 -7.88 11.98
N ILE A 25 11.78 -8.66 11.14
CA ILE A 25 10.69 -8.15 10.30
C ILE A 25 9.55 -7.66 11.18
N ASP A 26 9.15 -8.39 12.22
CA ASP A 26 8.10 -7.97 13.16
C ASP A 26 8.48 -6.64 13.84
N LYS A 27 9.73 -6.50 14.32
CA LYS A 27 10.23 -5.24 14.88
C LYS A 27 10.18 -4.11 13.85
N ALA A 28 10.58 -4.35 12.63
CA ALA A 28 10.53 -3.36 11.56
C ALA A 28 9.10 -2.90 11.28
N MET A 29 8.14 -3.84 11.30
CA MET A 29 6.74 -3.50 11.07
C MET A 29 6.10 -2.79 12.26
N GLU A 30 6.49 -3.08 13.48
CA GLU A 30 6.10 -2.29 14.66
C GLU A 30 6.56 -0.83 14.54
N LEU A 31 7.81 -0.61 14.11
CA LEU A 31 8.32 0.74 13.81
C LEU A 31 7.55 1.39 12.68
N PHE A 32 7.27 0.67 11.60
CA PHE A 32 6.46 1.16 10.50
C PHE A 32 5.06 1.59 10.96
N ASP A 33 4.40 0.78 11.77
CA ASP A 33 3.04 1.06 12.27
C ASP A 33 3.01 2.22 13.28
N THR A 34 4.11 2.45 13.98
CA THR A 34 4.28 3.56 14.95
C THR A 34 5.02 4.79 14.37
N ARG A 35 5.17 4.91 13.05
CA ARG A 35 5.89 6.01 12.38
C ARG A 35 5.28 7.41 12.63
N HIS A 36 4.04 7.48 13.08
CA HIS A 36 3.39 8.73 13.49
C HIS A 36 3.87 9.24 14.86
N LEU A 37 4.49 8.38 15.69
CA LEU A 37 5.02 8.75 17.00
C LEU A 37 6.46 9.28 16.92
N ASN A 38 7.25 8.82 15.95
CA ASN A 38 8.62 9.28 15.72
C ASN A 38 8.96 9.18 14.23
N ALA A 39 9.41 10.29 13.65
CA ALA A 39 9.76 10.38 12.22
C ALA A 39 10.91 9.42 11.80
N GLU A 40 11.79 9.03 12.74
CA GLU A 40 12.89 8.11 12.47
C GLU A 40 12.43 6.66 12.32
N ASN A 41 11.26 6.29 12.87
CA ASN A 41 10.76 4.92 12.88
C ASN A 41 10.65 4.33 11.46
N LEU A 42 10.23 5.14 10.48
CA LEU A 42 10.11 4.69 9.09
C LEU A 42 11.48 4.36 8.47
N THR A 43 12.49 5.16 8.78
CA THR A 43 13.86 4.96 8.30
C THR A 43 14.50 3.75 8.99
N GLU A 44 14.32 3.60 10.30
CA GLU A 44 14.82 2.43 11.06
C GLU A 44 14.14 1.13 10.57
N SER A 45 12.82 1.16 10.31
CA SER A 45 12.10 0.04 9.70
C SER A 45 12.73 -0.39 8.37
N ARG A 46 13.03 0.58 7.49
CA ARG A 46 13.72 0.32 6.22
C ARG A 46 15.07 -0.37 6.46
N ASP A 47 15.89 0.17 7.36
CA ASP A 47 17.26 -0.30 7.57
C ASP A 47 17.28 -1.74 8.10
N ILE A 48 16.36 -2.08 9.02
CA ILE A 48 16.19 -3.45 9.51
C ILE A 48 15.80 -4.39 8.36
N LEU A 49 14.79 -4.02 7.56
CA LEU A 49 14.33 -4.86 6.43
C LEU A 49 15.41 -5.01 5.35
N GLN A 50 16.19 -3.97 5.08
CA GLN A 50 17.34 -4.08 4.17
C GLN A 50 18.37 -5.08 4.68
N GLY A 51 18.73 -5.05 5.97
CA GLY A 51 19.63 -6.03 6.58
C GLY A 51 19.11 -7.47 6.45
N VAL A 52 17.80 -7.68 6.61
CA VAL A 52 17.19 -9.01 6.38
C VAL A 52 17.31 -9.42 4.92
N VAL A 53 16.99 -8.54 3.96
CA VAL A 53 17.08 -8.85 2.52
C VAL A 53 18.53 -9.06 2.05
N GLU A 54 19.51 -8.40 2.69
CA GLU A 54 20.93 -8.63 2.40
C GLU A 54 21.39 -10.02 2.86
N SER A 55 20.93 -10.47 4.03
CA SER A 55 21.27 -11.79 4.58
C SER A 55 20.44 -12.93 3.95
N GLU A 56 19.18 -12.67 3.63
CA GLU A 56 18.21 -13.60 3.08
C GLU A 56 17.55 -13.00 1.83
N PRO A 57 18.24 -12.95 0.68
CA PRO A 57 17.74 -12.30 -0.52
C PRO A 57 16.38 -12.79 -1.00
N ASP A 58 16.04 -14.05 -0.77
CA ASP A 58 14.79 -14.68 -1.19
C ASP A 58 13.75 -14.75 -0.06
N ASN A 59 13.90 -13.96 1.01
CA ASN A 59 12.87 -13.82 2.03
C ASN A 59 11.69 -13.03 1.46
N LEU A 60 10.58 -13.73 1.20
CA LEU A 60 9.38 -13.16 0.59
C LEU A 60 8.84 -11.98 1.40
N ARG A 61 8.67 -12.18 2.73
CA ARG A 61 8.08 -11.18 3.62
C ARG A 61 8.93 -9.92 3.68
N ALA A 62 10.23 -10.05 3.89
CA ALA A 62 11.13 -8.90 3.92
C ALA A 62 11.09 -8.09 2.62
N ASN A 63 11.02 -8.75 1.46
CA ASN A 63 10.97 -8.06 0.17
C ASN A 63 9.66 -7.29 -0.02
N TYR A 64 8.48 -7.86 0.27
CA TYR A 64 7.24 -7.10 0.06
C TYR A 64 7.02 -6.03 1.14
N GLU A 65 7.45 -6.23 2.39
CA GLU A 65 7.38 -5.18 3.42
C GLU A 65 8.37 -4.04 3.11
N LEU A 66 9.56 -4.34 2.62
CA LEU A 66 10.49 -3.30 2.17
C LEU A 66 9.93 -2.51 0.98
N SER A 67 9.20 -3.16 0.07
CA SER A 67 8.44 -2.49 -0.99
C SER A 67 7.39 -1.52 -0.42
N ARG A 68 6.68 -1.92 0.64
CA ARG A 68 5.72 -1.10 1.39
C ARG A 68 6.38 0.11 2.07
N VAL A 69 7.51 -0.12 2.73
CA VAL A 69 8.25 0.95 3.40
C VAL A 69 8.75 1.99 2.41
N TYR A 70 9.30 1.57 1.28
CA TYR A 70 9.74 2.50 0.22
C TYR A 70 8.60 3.32 -0.40
N TYR A 71 7.40 2.74 -0.51
CA TYR A 71 6.21 3.50 -0.89
C TYR A 71 5.96 4.66 0.09
N LYS A 72 5.99 4.41 1.39
CA LYS A 72 5.78 5.45 2.40
C LYS A 72 6.94 6.47 2.48
N LEU A 73 8.16 6.04 2.27
CA LEU A 73 9.31 6.96 2.13
C LEU A 73 9.11 7.90 0.94
N GLY A 74 8.59 7.40 -0.17
CA GLY A 74 8.26 8.21 -1.34
C GLY A 74 7.14 9.21 -1.10
N ASP A 75 6.14 8.87 -0.26
CA ASP A 75 5.09 9.80 0.14
C ASP A 75 5.64 10.94 1.04
N GLY A 76 6.69 10.66 1.84
CA GLY A 76 7.28 11.58 2.80
C GLY A 76 8.33 12.55 2.24
N VAL A 77 8.74 12.45 0.98
CA VAL A 77 9.70 13.37 0.36
C VAL A 77 9.00 14.40 -0.54
N GLU A 78 9.64 15.55 -0.77
CA GLU A 78 8.99 16.68 -1.45
C GLU A 78 9.18 16.65 -2.97
N THR A 79 10.42 16.38 -3.42
CA THR A 79 10.75 16.54 -4.83
C THR A 79 10.30 15.34 -5.67
N LYS A 80 9.97 15.64 -6.92
CA LYS A 80 9.57 14.62 -7.89
C LYS A 80 10.64 13.53 -8.08
N ASP A 81 11.90 13.92 -8.09
CA ASP A 81 13.01 13.00 -8.34
C ASP A 81 13.22 12.07 -7.15
N GLU A 82 13.16 12.59 -5.92
CA GLU A 82 13.22 11.77 -4.69
C GLU A 82 12.03 10.81 -4.62
N LYS A 83 10.81 11.28 -4.91
CA LYS A 83 9.62 10.42 -4.99
C LYS A 83 9.85 9.25 -5.95
N LEU A 84 10.31 9.56 -7.17
CA LEU A 84 10.57 8.55 -8.18
C LEU A 84 11.67 7.57 -7.76
N GLU A 85 12.72 8.05 -7.07
CA GLU A 85 13.76 7.18 -6.53
C GLU A 85 13.17 6.16 -5.54
N MET A 86 12.41 6.63 -4.54
CA MET A 86 11.83 5.77 -3.52
C MET A 86 10.84 4.77 -4.13
N TYR A 87 9.90 5.23 -4.96
CA TYR A 87 8.93 4.34 -5.60
C TYR A 87 9.57 3.32 -6.55
N ASN A 88 10.65 3.68 -7.25
CA ASN A 88 11.39 2.72 -8.08
C ASN A 88 12.06 1.64 -7.22
N LYS A 89 12.68 1.99 -6.09
CA LYS A 89 13.21 1.02 -5.13
C LYS A 89 12.08 0.10 -4.61
N GLY A 90 10.95 0.67 -4.21
CA GLY A 90 9.78 -0.10 -3.80
C GLY A 90 9.29 -1.05 -4.89
N LYS A 91 9.19 -0.58 -6.14
CA LYS A 91 8.84 -1.41 -7.30
C LYS A 91 9.82 -2.57 -7.50
N GLU A 92 11.13 -2.36 -7.34
CA GLU A 92 12.14 -3.40 -7.50
C GLU A 92 11.99 -4.50 -6.45
N TYR A 93 11.81 -4.14 -5.18
CA TYR A 93 11.57 -5.11 -4.10
C TYR A 93 10.24 -5.85 -4.28
N GLY A 94 9.17 -5.16 -4.64
CA GLY A 94 7.88 -5.79 -4.97
C GLY A 94 7.99 -6.76 -6.16
N LYS A 95 8.72 -6.40 -7.20
CA LYS A 95 9.00 -7.27 -8.35
C LYS A 95 9.79 -8.52 -7.94
N LYS A 96 10.73 -8.38 -7.01
CA LYS A 96 11.49 -9.50 -6.48
C LYS A 96 10.60 -10.42 -5.65
N ALA A 97 9.77 -9.87 -4.76
CA ALA A 97 8.80 -10.62 -3.98
C ALA A 97 7.84 -11.44 -4.86
N LYS A 98 7.29 -10.85 -5.93
CA LYS A 98 6.46 -11.56 -6.93
C LYS A 98 7.19 -12.71 -7.60
N LYS A 99 8.50 -12.57 -7.84
CA LYS A 99 9.31 -13.63 -8.44
C LYS A 99 9.57 -14.79 -7.46
N ILE A 100 9.65 -14.49 -6.16
CA ILE A 100 9.81 -15.50 -5.10
C ILE A 100 8.52 -16.31 -4.96
N ASP A 101 7.37 -15.64 -4.88
CA ASP A 101 6.06 -16.31 -4.84
C ASP A 101 5.02 -15.52 -5.65
N ASP A 102 4.68 -16.04 -6.81
CA ASP A 102 3.70 -15.49 -7.73
C ASP A 102 2.22 -15.65 -7.24
N ASN A 103 2.00 -16.34 -6.13
CA ASN A 103 0.69 -16.44 -5.46
C ASN A 103 0.58 -15.57 -4.20
N SER A 104 1.55 -14.72 -3.91
CA SER A 104 1.49 -13.78 -2.81
C SER A 104 0.71 -12.53 -3.19
N ALA A 105 -0.50 -12.36 -2.64
CA ALA A 105 -1.30 -11.16 -2.83
C ALA A 105 -0.56 -9.89 -2.38
N SER A 106 0.14 -9.93 -1.24
CA SER A 106 0.92 -8.81 -0.70
C SER A 106 2.07 -8.40 -1.63
N ALA A 107 2.78 -9.38 -2.23
CA ALA A 107 3.86 -9.10 -3.16
C ALA A 107 3.36 -8.35 -4.42
N HIS A 108 2.25 -8.80 -5.01
CA HIS A 108 1.60 -8.12 -6.12
C HIS A 108 1.05 -6.75 -5.72
N PHE A 109 0.48 -6.63 -4.52
CA PHE A 109 -0.12 -5.41 -4.03
C PHE A 109 0.92 -4.30 -3.86
N TRP A 110 2.00 -4.54 -3.12
CA TRP A 110 3.03 -3.52 -2.92
C TRP A 110 3.81 -3.19 -4.19
N TYR A 111 3.93 -4.16 -5.11
CA TYR A 111 4.44 -3.87 -6.45
C TYR A 111 3.55 -2.87 -7.18
N VAL A 112 2.24 -3.14 -7.28
CA VAL A 112 1.32 -2.31 -8.06
C VAL A 112 1.09 -0.94 -7.45
N VAL A 113 1.13 -0.81 -6.12
CA VAL A 113 1.08 0.49 -5.43
C VAL A 113 2.24 1.39 -5.88
N ASN A 114 3.47 0.87 -5.86
CA ASN A 114 4.64 1.63 -6.31
C ASN A 114 4.57 1.96 -7.81
N VAL A 115 4.09 1.05 -8.66
CA VAL A 115 3.85 1.31 -10.10
C VAL A 115 2.85 2.46 -10.29
N GLY A 116 1.76 2.46 -9.54
CA GLY A 116 0.74 3.51 -9.55
C GLY A 116 1.33 4.87 -9.17
N ARG A 117 2.09 4.92 -8.06
CA ARG A 117 2.76 6.16 -7.61
C ARG A 117 3.78 6.69 -8.60
N ILE A 118 4.55 5.83 -9.25
CA ILE A 118 5.46 6.23 -10.36
C ILE A 118 4.64 6.89 -11.48
N GLY A 119 3.52 6.30 -11.85
CA GLY A 119 2.63 6.86 -12.87
C GLY A 119 2.13 8.24 -12.49
N GLN A 120 1.52 8.38 -11.32
CA GLN A 120 1.02 9.66 -10.79
C GLN A 120 2.12 10.73 -10.75
N THR A 121 3.30 10.40 -10.23
CA THR A 121 4.44 11.32 -10.14
C THR A 121 4.95 11.76 -11.51
N LYS A 122 4.93 10.88 -12.52
CA LYS A 122 5.34 11.20 -13.91
C LYS A 122 4.27 11.98 -14.69
N GLY A 123 3.04 11.98 -14.20
CA GLY A 123 1.90 12.69 -14.79
C GLY A 123 1.02 11.82 -15.71
N VAL A 124 -0.13 12.38 -16.09
CA VAL A 124 -1.28 11.68 -16.71
C VAL A 124 -0.90 10.80 -17.90
N LEU A 125 -0.12 11.30 -18.85
CA LEU A 125 0.25 10.51 -20.03
C LEU A 125 1.06 9.26 -19.69
N ASN A 126 1.99 9.38 -18.73
CA ASN A 126 2.78 8.24 -18.27
C ASN A 126 1.94 7.24 -17.47
N SER A 127 0.97 7.74 -16.68
CA SER A 127 0.03 6.89 -15.96
C SER A 127 -0.77 6.01 -16.90
N LEU A 128 -1.23 6.52 -18.04
CA LEU A 128 -2.03 5.76 -19.02
C LEU A 128 -1.29 4.54 -19.56
N PHE A 129 0.04 4.63 -19.77
CA PHE A 129 0.83 3.48 -20.22
C PHE A 129 0.95 2.36 -19.17
N LEU A 130 0.76 2.68 -17.89
CA LEU A 130 0.83 1.72 -16.79
C LEU A 130 -0.52 1.06 -16.47
N VAL A 131 -1.63 1.61 -16.99
CA VAL A 131 -2.99 1.11 -16.70
C VAL A 131 -3.18 -0.38 -17.02
N PRO A 132 -2.70 -0.93 -18.16
CA PRO A 132 -2.82 -2.37 -18.41
C PRO A 132 -2.12 -3.21 -17.35
N GLU A 133 -0.87 -2.87 -16.99
CA GLU A 133 -0.09 -3.55 -15.97
C GLU A 133 -0.78 -3.51 -14.61
N ILE A 134 -1.28 -2.33 -14.19
CA ILE A 134 -2.00 -2.18 -12.92
C ILE A 134 -3.28 -3.03 -12.91
N LYS A 135 -4.05 -3.06 -14.01
CA LYS A 135 -5.26 -3.89 -14.13
C LYS A 135 -4.95 -5.38 -14.00
N ASP A 136 -3.90 -5.85 -14.65
CA ASP A 136 -3.51 -7.26 -14.62
C ASP A 136 -3.09 -7.68 -13.20
N GLU A 137 -2.27 -6.86 -12.53
CA GLU A 137 -1.84 -7.09 -11.14
C GLU A 137 -3.03 -7.10 -10.17
N VAL A 138 -3.91 -6.09 -10.24
CA VAL A 138 -5.09 -6.01 -9.37
C VAL A 138 -6.04 -7.19 -9.61
N ASN A 139 -6.27 -7.60 -10.85
CA ASN A 139 -7.09 -8.77 -11.13
C ASN A 139 -6.46 -10.06 -10.58
N LYS A 140 -5.13 -10.18 -10.60
CA LYS A 140 -4.41 -11.30 -10.01
C LYS A 140 -4.54 -11.30 -8.50
N ILE A 141 -4.35 -10.15 -7.83
CA ILE A 141 -4.56 -10.02 -6.38
C ILE A 141 -5.96 -10.47 -6.00
N LEU A 142 -7.00 -9.94 -6.67
CA LEU A 142 -8.39 -10.27 -6.37
C LEU A 142 -8.78 -11.71 -6.74
N LYS A 143 -8.02 -12.40 -7.57
CA LYS A 143 -8.16 -13.85 -7.82
C LYS A 143 -7.57 -14.66 -6.67
N ILE A 144 -6.46 -14.22 -6.08
CA ILE A 144 -5.80 -14.87 -4.93
C ILE A 144 -6.61 -14.59 -3.65
N ASP A 145 -6.94 -13.32 -3.42
CA ASP A 145 -7.73 -12.85 -2.28
C ASP A 145 -8.87 -11.92 -2.75
N PRO A 146 -10.08 -12.44 -2.94
CA PRO A 146 -11.24 -11.65 -3.37
C PRO A 146 -11.69 -10.55 -2.38
N LYS A 147 -11.20 -10.60 -1.14
CA LYS A 147 -11.51 -9.65 -0.07
C LYS A 147 -10.37 -8.66 0.21
N HIS A 148 -9.35 -8.60 -0.63
CA HIS A 148 -8.24 -7.68 -0.46
C HIS A 148 -8.69 -6.22 -0.66
N THR A 149 -8.94 -5.51 0.43
CA THR A 149 -9.51 -4.15 0.44
C THR A 149 -8.66 -3.15 -0.33
N GLY A 150 -7.34 -3.15 -0.15
CA GLY A 150 -6.44 -2.28 -0.89
C GLY A 150 -6.46 -2.54 -2.40
N ALA A 151 -6.65 -3.79 -2.85
CA ALA A 151 -6.77 -4.09 -4.29
C ALA A 151 -8.13 -3.64 -4.86
N LEU A 152 -9.21 -3.73 -4.07
CA LEU A 152 -10.51 -3.16 -4.44
C LEU A 152 -10.41 -1.64 -4.57
N ASP A 153 -9.69 -0.99 -3.66
CA ASP A 153 -9.41 0.43 -3.69
C ASP A 153 -8.60 0.83 -4.93
N VAL A 154 -7.43 0.24 -5.18
CA VAL A 154 -6.66 0.50 -6.41
C VAL A 154 -7.50 0.30 -7.67
N LYS A 155 -8.38 -0.71 -7.70
CA LYS A 155 -9.32 -0.92 -8.81
C LYS A 155 -10.34 0.20 -8.92
N ALA A 156 -10.85 0.68 -7.81
CA ALA A 156 -11.79 1.80 -7.77
C ALA A 156 -11.12 3.08 -8.27
N MET A 157 -9.91 3.36 -7.80
CA MET A 157 -9.16 4.55 -8.19
C MET A 157 -8.75 4.54 -9.66
N LEU A 158 -8.56 3.38 -10.29
CA LEU A 158 -8.43 3.31 -11.75
C LEU A 158 -9.69 3.83 -12.48
N TYR A 159 -10.90 3.51 -12.00
CA TYR A 159 -12.13 4.05 -12.57
C TYR A 159 -12.33 5.52 -12.25
N TYR A 160 -11.83 5.99 -11.12
CA TYR A 160 -11.86 7.38 -10.71
C TYR A 160 -10.96 8.26 -11.59
N GLU A 161 -9.72 7.85 -11.80
CA GLU A 161 -8.68 8.64 -12.45
C GLU A 161 -8.82 8.67 -13.99
N LEU A 162 -9.31 7.60 -14.58
CA LEU A 162 -9.42 7.51 -16.04
C LEU A 162 -10.48 8.45 -16.58
N PRO A 163 -10.23 9.13 -17.72
CA PRO A 163 -11.29 9.79 -18.49
C PRO A 163 -12.38 8.80 -18.90
N GLY A 164 -13.63 9.26 -18.98
CA GLY A 164 -14.76 8.40 -19.36
C GLY A 164 -14.56 7.67 -20.70
N LEU A 165 -13.93 8.33 -21.70
CA LEU A 165 -13.58 7.73 -23.00
C LEU A 165 -12.57 6.57 -22.88
N LEU A 166 -11.79 6.54 -21.81
CA LEU A 166 -10.80 5.49 -21.51
C LEU A 166 -11.30 4.48 -20.47
N GLY A 167 -12.59 4.52 -20.16
CA GLY A 167 -13.24 3.58 -19.26
C GLY A 167 -13.40 4.06 -17.82
N GLY A 168 -13.14 5.35 -17.55
CA GLY A 168 -13.41 5.97 -16.26
C GLY A 168 -14.91 5.94 -15.91
N ASN A 169 -15.25 5.65 -14.64
CA ASN A 169 -16.62 5.52 -14.20
C ASN A 169 -16.76 5.68 -12.68
N VAL A 170 -17.11 6.87 -12.24
CA VAL A 170 -17.24 7.19 -10.81
C VAL A 170 -18.29 6.31 -10.09
N ASN A 171 -19.34 5.86 -10.78
CA ASN A 171 -20.32 4.97 -10.14
C ASN A 171 -19.71 3.59 -9.85
N LYS A 172 -18.82 3.07 -10.73
CA LYS A 172 -18.05 1.85 -10.44
C LYS A 172 -17.03 2.06 -9.33
N THR A 173 -16.43 3.25 -9.24
CA THR A 173 -15.57 3.62 -8.11
C THR A 173 -16.34 3.47 -6.80
N ILE A 174 -17.50 4.12 -6.68
CA ILE A 174 -18.35 4.05 -5.50
C ILE A 174 -18.77 2.60 -5.17
N GLU A 175 -19.15 1.80 -6.17
CA GLU A 175 -19.50 0.40 -5.98
C GLU A 175 -18.36 -0.42 -5.36
N LEU A 176 -17.14 -0.25 -5.87
CA LEU A 176 -15.96 -0.99 -5.39
C LEU A 176 -15.53 -0.53 -4.00
N LEU A 177 -15.54 0.78 -3.74
CA LEU A 177 -15.23 1.34 -2.43
C LEU A 177 -16.27 0.90 -1.39
N SER A 178 -17.58 0.85 -1.74
CA SER A 178 -18.61 0.33 -0.84
C SER A 178 -18.32 -1.11 -0.44
N LYS A 179 -17.94 -1.97 -1.38
CA LYS A 179 -17.53 -3.36 -1.08
C LYS A 179 -16.29 -3.41 -0.19
N ALA A 180 -15.31 -2.54 -0.41
CA ALA A 180 -14.11 -2.48 0.43
C ALA A 180 -14.44 -2.05 1.86
N ILE A 181 -15.32 -1.04 2.04
CA ILE A 181 -15.78 -0.58 3.36
C ILE A 181 -16.60 -1.66 4.08
N GLU A 182 -17.43 -2.43 3.35
CA GLU A 182 -18.17 -3.58 3.94
C GLU A 182 -17.22 -4.67 4.48
N ILE A 183 -16.03 -4.84 3.87
CA ILE A 183 -15.02 -5.81 4.31
C ILE A 183 -14.20 -5.25 5.47
N ASP A 184 -13.80 -3.99 5.39
CA ASP A 184 -12.99 -3.29 6.40
C ASP A 184 -13.51 -1.87 6.63
N SER A 185 -14.42 -1.73 7.59
CA SER A 185 -15.02 -0.46 7.97
C SER A 185 -14.08 0.46 8.77
N ASN A 186 -12.90 -0.01 9.15
CA ASN A 186 -11.90 0.75 9.90
C ASN A 186 -10.75 1.27 9.02
N TYR A 187 -10.78 0.97 7.72
CA TYR A 187 -9.78 1.48 6.78
C TYR A 187 -10.13 2.90 6.31
N SER A 188 -9.54 3.89 6.95
CA SER A 188 -9.85 5.33 6.79
C SER A 188 -9.69 5.86 5.37
N LEU A 189 -8.67 5.43 4.62
CA LEU A 189 -8.46 5.84 3.23
C LEU A 189 -9.69 5.61 2.35
N LEU A 190 -10.40 4.50 2.55
CA LEU A 190 -11.59 4.17 1.75
C LEU A 190 -12.70 5.23 1.86
N TYR A 191 -12.80 5.89 3.00
CA TYR A 191 -13.76 6.97 3.23
C TYR A 191 -13.34 8.27 2.57
N VAL A 192 -12.04 8.58 2.54
CA VAL A 192 -11.49 9.73 1.82
C VAL A 192 -11.72 9.58 0.32
N ASP A 193 -11.41 8.41 -0.25
CA ASP A 193 -11.61 8.11 -1.67
C ASP A 193 -13.10 8.08 -2.07
N MET A 194 -13.96 7.59 -1.17
CA MET A 194 -15.41 7.64 -1.35
C MET A 194 -15.89 9.10 -1.39
N ALA A 195 -15.43 9.94 -0.47
CA ALA A 195 -15.77 11.35 -0.44
C ALA A 195 -15.31 12.09 -1.71
N SER A 196 -14.07 11.85 -2.15
CA SER A 196 -13.53 12.38 -3.40
C SER A 196 -14.39 11.98 -4.61
N SER A 197 -14.92 10.75 -4.60
CA SER A 197 -15.83 10.26 -5.63
C SER A 197 -17.16 11.04 -5.63
N TYR A 198 -17.71 11.36 -4.47
CA TYR A 198 -18.92 12.17 -4.34
C TYR A 198 -18.66 13.65 -4.67
N ILE A 199 -17.50 14.21 -4.33
CA ILE A 199 -17.08 15.55 -4.76
C ILE A 199 -17.04 15.63 -6.29
N LYS A 200 -16.46 14.63 -6.96
CA LYS A 200 -16.42 14.55 -8.43
C LYS A 200 -17.83 14.51 -9.05
N LYS A 201 -18.80 13.93 -8.35
CA LYS A 201 -20.23 13.96 -8.73
C LYS A 201 -20.96 15.25 -8.34
N LYS A 202 -20.32 16.14 -7.61
CA LYS A 202 -20.92 17.34 -6.98
C LYS A 202 -22.02 17.01 -5.94
N ASP A 203 -21.96 15.82 -5.37
CA ASP A 203 -22.80 15.37 -4.27
C ASP A 203 -22.10 15.68 -2.94
N TYR A 204 -22.13 16.94 -2.57
CA TYR A 204 -21.37 17.44 -1.43
C TYR A 204 -21.95 17.01 -0.06
N GLU A 205 -23.23 16.63 -0.02
CA GLU A 205 -23.86 16.10 1.20
C GLU A 205 -23.23 14.74 1.57
N ASN A 206 -23.22 13.79 0.62
CA ASN A 206 -22.58 12.51 0.82
C ASN A 206 -21.07 12.65 1.04
N ALA A 207 -20.40 13.54 0.30
CA ALA A 207 -18.97 13.79 0.52
C ALA A 207 -18.68 14.20 1.96
N ARG A 208 -19.42 15.18 2.52
CA ARG A 208 -19.27 15.59 3.93
C ARG A 208 -19.53 14.47 4.91
N TRP A 209 -20.53 13.63 4.64
CA TRP A 209 -20.83 12.48 5.50
C TRP A 209 -19.62 11.53 5.58
N PHE A 210 -19.02 11.16 4.44
CA PHE A 210 -17.86 10.27 4.40
C PHE A 210 -16.61 10.90 5.04
N LEU A 211 -16.36 12.20 4.79
CA LEU A 211 -15.22 12.92 5.40
C LEU A 211 -15.33 12.98 6.92
N ASN A 212 -16.53 13.23 7.47
CA ASN A 212 -16.73 13.22 8.91
C ASN A 212 -16.50 11.84 9.52
N LYS A 213 -16.88 10.76 8.81
CA LYS A 213 -16.63 9.39 9.24
C LYS A 213 -15.15 9.07 9.46
N VAL A 214 -14.22 9.67 8.70
CA VAL A 214 -12.78 9.51 8.92
C VAL A 214 -12.37 9.88 10.35
N SER A 215 -12.98 10.94 10.91
CA SER A 215 -12.69 11.39 12.29
C SER A 215 -13.37 10.55 13.37
N GLU A 216 -14.37 9.75 13.01
CA GLU A 216 -15.12 8.90 13.94
C GLU A 216 -14.52 7.48 14.08
N ILE A 217 -13.52 7.13 13.28
CA ILE A 217 -12.86 5.81 13.36
C ILE A 217 -12.01 5.75 14.63
N GLU A 218 -12.41 4.90 15.58
CA GLU A 218 -11.73 4.75 16.87
C GLU A 218 -10.59 3.71 16.83
N ASN A 219 -10.74 2.65 16.04
CA ASN A 219 -9.77 1.55 15.90
C ASN A 219 -9.38 1.39 14.43
N PRO A 220 -8.56 2.29 13.89
CA PRO A 220 -8.20 2.27 12.47
C PRO A 220 -7.36 1.05 12.11
N THR A 221 -7.58 0.51 10.91
CA THR A 221 -6.76 -0.58 10.36
C THR A 221 -5.29 -0.16 10.22
N TYR A 222 -5.06 1.12 9.92
CA TYR A 222 -3.72 1.72 9.80
C TYR A 222 -3.68 3.07 10.55
N GLU A 223 -3.36 3.04 11.85
CA GLU A 223 -3.38 4.23 12.71
C GLU A 223 -2.46 5.34 12.20
N ALA A 224 -1.25 4.98 11.80
CA ALA A 224 -0.31 5.96 11.29
C ALA A 224 -0.77 6.62 9.98
N ASP A 225 -1.48 5.89 9.10
CA ASP A 225 -2.06 6.49 7.88
C ASP A 225 -3.22 7.42 8.22
N LEU A 226 -4.10 7.01 9.15
CA LEU A 226 -5.18 7.87 9.62
C LEU A 226 -4.67 9.20 10.15
N ILE A 227 -3.62 9.17 10.99
CA ILE A 227 -3.08 10.37 11.65
C ILE A 227 -2.29 11.26 10.67
N LEU A 228 -1.42 10.65 9.87
CA LEU A 228 -0.47 11.38 9.04
C LEU A 228 -1.04 11.83 7.70
N ASN A 229 -2.04 11.11 7.17
CA ASN A 229 -2.54 11.32 5.82
C ASN A 229 -4.06 11.56 5.80
N ASP A 230 -4.86 10.58 6.24
CA ASP A 230 -6.29 10.54 5.90
C ASP A 230 -7.11 11.61 6.64
N LYS A 231 -6.80 11.87 7.92
CA LYS A 231 -7.43 13.00 8.66
C LYS A 231 -7.05 14.37 8.11
N PRO A 232 -5.77 14.70 7.87
CA PRO A 232 -5.38 15.93 7.22
C PRO A 232 -6.08 16.13 5.87
N GLU A 233 -6.09 15.13 5.00
CA GLU A 233 -6.74 15.19 3.70
C GLU A 233 -8.27 15.37 3.82
N ALA A 234 -8.89 14.65 4.74
CA ALA A 234 -10.32 14.81 4.99
C ALA A 234 -10.69 16.24 5.44
N LEU A 235 -9.86 16.87 6.29
CA LEU A 235 -10.06 18.25 6.71
C LEU A 235 -9.86 19.25 5.55
N GLU A 236 -8.86 19.03 4.70
CA GLU A 236 -8.62 19.84 3.51
C GLU A 236 -9.81 19.77 2.54
N LEU A 237 -10.29 18.56 2.26
CA LEU A 237 -11.46 18.36 1.40
C LEU A 237 -12.75 18.98 2.00
N LEU A 238 -12.96 18.91 3.31
CA LEU A 238 -14.08 19.57 3.98
C LEU A 238 -14.04 21.08 3.79
N GLU A 239 -12.88 21.71 3.90
CA GLU A 239 -12.72 23.15 3.68
C GLU A 239 -12.93 23.50 2.19
N GLU A 240 -12.44 22.68 1.26
CA GLU A 240 -12.65 22.86 -0.18
C GLU A 240 -14.13 22.88 -0.57
N ILE A 241 -14.95 22.02 0.05
CA ILE A 241 -16.39 21.94 -0.25
C ILE A 241 -17.27 22.79 0.65
N LYS A 242 -16.67 23.64 1.48
CA LYS A 242 -17.40 24.56 2.36
C LYS A 242 -18.25 25.52 1.58
N GLY A 243 -19.55 25.55 1.87
CA GLY A 243 -20.53 26.41 1.19
C GLY A 243 -20.97 25.93 -0.20
N LYS A 244 -20.58 24.72 -0.60
CA LYS A 244 -21.07 24.07 -1.84
C LYS A 244 -22.30 23.23 -1.57
#